data_f86fc8403aeea7d23b0f6f7d84147717
#
_entry.id   f86fc8403aeea7d23b0f6f7d84147717
#
_cell.length_a   1.000
_cell.length_b   1.000
_cell.length_c   1.000
_cell.angle_alpha   90.00
_cell.angle_beta   90.00
_cell.angle_gamma   90.00
#
_symmetry.space_group_name_H-M   'P 1'
#
loop_
_entity.id
_entity.type
_entity.pdbx_description
1 polymer ?
#
loop_
_entity_poly.entity_id
_entity_poly.type
_entity_poly.pdbx_seq_one_letter_code
_entity_poly.pdbx_strand_id
1 'polypeptide(L)'
;MSDDKEVKVEAVSIDDAVEATEAGTDKVLNPDVERLTAQLAEMNDKYLRMAAELENTRRRSALDAESRARNRAMGMAEKILPVMDAVDAALKHNPGDAGIQSMARALESAFEQIGIVRIKSVGEILNPMHHNAIQVIDVPDTPTNTVVDEMQPGYMYGDAILRTAMVIVAK
;
A
#
# COMPACT_ATOMS: atom_id res chain seq x y z
N MET A 1 4.80 33.93 -48.61
CA MET A 1 5.04 32.71 -49.43
C MET A 1 6.38 32.19 -48.98
N SER A 2 6.35 31.34 -48.00
CA SER A 2 7.53 30.63 -47.46
C SER A 2 7.32 29.16 -47.76
N ASP A 3 8.19 28.62 -48.61
CA ASP A 3 8.23 27.20 -48.99
C ASP A 3 8.78 26.38 -47.79
N ASP A 4 7.91 25.70 -47.09
CA ASP A 4 8.30 24.63 -46.16
C ASP A 4 8.55 23.35 -46.99
N LYS A 5 9.81 23.11 -47.33
CA LYS A 5 10.26 21.81 -47.83
C LYS A 5 10.33 20.83 -46.64
N GLU A 6 9.30 20.02 -46.47
CA GLU A 6 9.38 18.80 -45.66
C GLU A 6 10.47 17.87 -46.20
N VAL A 7 11.54 17.72 -45.46
CA VAL A 7 12.55 16.69 -45.69
C VAL A 7 11.99 15.37 -45.18
N LYS A 8 11.43 14.55 -46.08
CA LYS A 8 11.15 13.15 -45.79
C LYS A 8 12.47 12.42 -45.57
N VAL A 9 12.78 12.13 -44.33
CA VAL A 9 13.83 11.17 -43.96
C VAL A 9 13.22 9.77 -44.11
N GLU A 10 13.49 9.12 -45.24
CA GLU A 10 13.24 7.68 -45.37
C GLU A 10 14.18 6.94 -44.39
N ALA A 11 13.59 6.28 -43.42
CA ALA A 11 14.33 5.38 -42.57
C ALA A 11 14.75 4.15 -43.39
N VAL A 12 15.96 4.18 -43.89
CA VAL A 12 16.62 2.99 -44.44
C VAL A 12 16.83 2.03 -43.29
N SER A 13 16.21 0.86 -43.37
CA SER A 13 16.40 -0.16 -42.34
C SER A 13 17.87 -0.59 -42.33
N ILE A 14 18.43 -0.72 -41.15
CA ILE A 14 19.84 -1.13 -40.94
C ILE A 14 20.10 -2.49 -41.57
N ASP A 15 19.07 -3.34 -41.70
CA ASP A 15 19.15 -4.67 -42.29
C ASP A 15 19.41 -4.61 -43.81
N ASP A 16 18.81 -3.65 -44.54
CA ASP A 16 19.05 -3.46 -45.97
C ASP A 16 20.46 -2.91 -46.31
N ALA A 17 21.06 -2.20 -45.34
CA ALA A 17 22.44 -1.71 -45.49
C ALA A 17 23.49 -2.80 -45.20
N VAL A 18 23.14 -3.83 -44.45
CA VAL A 18 24.05 -4.95 -44.14
C VAL A 18 24.09 -5.95 -45.29
N GLU A 19 22.96 -6.23 -45.98
CA GLU A 19 22.92 -7.16 -47.14
C GLU A 19 23.69 -6.63 -48.38
N ALA A 20 23.78 -5.32 -48.57
CA ALA A 20 24.49 -4.72 -49.70
C ALA A 20 26.03 -4.75 -49.55
N THR A 21 26.57 -5.04 -48.39
CA THR A 21 28.01 -5.07 -48.13
C THR A 21 28.61 -6.50 -48.06
N GLU A 22 27.79 -7.55 -48.16
CA GLU A 22 28.27 -8.95 -48.07
C GLU A 22 28.79 -9.52 -49.44
N ALA A 23 28.62 -8.81 -50.53
CA ALA A 23 29.09 -9.28 -51.87
C ALA A 23 30.43 -8.62 -52.22
N GLY A 24 31.50 -9.02 -51.61
CA GLY A 24 32.84 -8.82 -52.16
C GLY A 24 33.81 -7.96 -51.37
N THR A 25 34.19 -8.34 -50.16
CA THR A 25 35.52 -8.01 -49.62
C THR A 25 35.98 -9.15 -48.71
N ASP A 26 37.11 -9.73 -49.03
CA ASP A 26 37.87 -10.60 -48.13
C ASP A 26 37.96 -9.96 -46.76
N LYS A 27 37.42 -10.68 -45.79
CA LYS A 27 37.28 -10.26 -44.39
C LYS A 27 38.65 -10.23 -43.73
N VAL A 28 39.46 -9.18 -44.04
CA VAL A 28 40.57 -8.83 -43.17
C VAL A 28 39.95 -8.24 -41.92
N LEU A 29 39.61 -9.13 -40.95
CA LEU A 29 39.16 -8.75 -39.64
C LEU A 29 40.22 -7.85 -39.01
N ASN A 30 39.94 -6.56 -39.01
CA ASN A 30 40.81 -5.61 -38.33
C ASN A 30 40.71 -5.90 -36.81
N PRO A 31 41.77 -6.34 -36.13
CA PRO A 31 41.75 -6.73 -34.71
C PRO A 31 41.26 -5.57 -33.84
N ASP A 32 41.37 -4.34 -34.27
CA ASP A 32 40.82 -3.18 -33.54
C ASP A 32 39.29 -3.15 -33.62
N VAL A 33 38.67 -3.56 -34.72
CA VAL A 33 37.21 -3.64 -34.85
C VAL A 33 36.66 -4.73 -33.93
N GLU A 34 37.29 -5.90 -33.92
CA GLU A 34 36.87 -6.97 -32.99
C GLU A 34 37.00 -6.54 -31.51
N ARG A 35 38.08 -5.89 -31.17
CA ARG A 35 38.28 -5.37 -29.81
C ARG A 35 37.23 -4.32 -29.42
N LEU A 36 36.91 -3.40 -30.34
CA LEU A 36 35.91 -2.35 -30.09
C LEU A 36 34.50 -2.93 -30.00
N THR A 37 34.14 -3.90 -30.84
CA THR A 37 32.84 -4.58 -30.76
C THR A 37 32.69 -5.37 -29.47
N ALA A 38 33.74 -6.07 -29.02
CA ALA A 38 33.73 -6.76 -27.73
C ALA A 38 33.57 -5.77 -26.55
N GLN A 39 34.26 -4.62 -26.60
CA GLN A 39 34.12 -3.57 -25.59
C GLN A 39 32.71 -2.95 -25.58
N LEU A 40 32.11 -2.72 -26.75
CA LEU A 40 30.74 -2.23 -26.88
C LEU A 40 29.74 -3.24 -26.31
N ALA A 41 29.91 -4.52 -26.62
CA ALA A 41 29.07 -5.59 -26.07
C ALA A 41 29.16 -5.65 -24.53
N GLU A 42 30.38 -5.59 -23.98
CA GLU A 42 30.59 -5.57 -22.53
C GLU A 42 29.96 -4.32 -21.87
N MET A 43 30.13 -3.15 -22.49
CA MET A 43 29.55 -1.91 -21.99
C MET A 43 28.01 -1.94 -22.05
N ASN A 44 27.45 -2.48 -23.13
CA ASN A 44 26.02 -2.64 -23.29
C ASN A 44 25.43 -3.60 -22.24
N ASP A 45 26.10 -4.71 -21.99
CA ASP A 45 25.72 -5.65 -20.93
C ASP A 45 25.72 -4.99 -19.54
N LYS A 46 26.79 -4.23 -19.24
CA LYS A 46 26.87 -3.44 -18.00
C LYS A 46 25.76 -2.40 -17.92
N TYR A 47 25.48 -1.69 -18.99
CA TYR A 47 24.40 -0.72 -19.06
C TYR A 47 23.03 -1.36 -18.81
N LEU A 48 22.73 -2.47 -19.49
CA LEU A 48 21.46 -3.19 -19.31
C LEU A 48 21.31 -3.70 -17.88
N ARG A 49 22.38 -4.21 -17.29
CA ARG A 49 22.37 -4.65 -15.89
C ARG A 49 22.11 -3.50 -14.94
N MET A 50 22.82 -2.37 -15.10
CA MET A 50 22.60 -1.19 -14.25
C MET A 50 21.19 -0.60 -14.44
N ALA A 51 20.66 -0.60 -15.67
CA ALA A 51 19.30 -0.17 -15.93
C ALA A 51 18.27 -1.04 -15.20
N ALA A 52 18.44 -2.37 -15.24
CA ALA A 52 17.59 -3.30 -14.52
C ALA A 52 17.70 -3.13 -12.99
N GLU A 53 18.90 -2.93 -12.45
CA GLU A 53 19.12 -2.67 -11.03
C GLU A 53 18.49 -1.34 -10.59
N LEU A 54 18.59 -0.31 -11.42
CA LEU A 54 17.95 0.99 -11.16
C LEU A 54 16.43 0.85 -11.10
N GLU A 55 15.84 0.15 -12.06
CA GLU A 55 14.39 -0.09 -12.09
C GLU A 55 13.92 -0.88 -10.86
N ASN A 56 14.63 -1.95 -10.51
CA ASN A 56 14.35 -2.72 -9.31
C ASN A 56 14.46 -1.87 -8.03
N THR A 57 15.48 -1.01 -7.96
CA THR A 57 15.69 -0.10 -6.82
C THR A 57 14.58 0.95 -6.74
N ARG A 58 14.16 1.52 -7.87
CA ARG A 58 13.03 2.47 -7.92
C ARG A 58 11.75 1.83 -7.44
N ARG A 59 11.42 0.64 -7.96
CA ARG A 59 10.23 -0.10 -7.55
C ARG A 59 10.24 -0.41 -6.06
N ARG A 60 11.36 -0.91 -5.54
CA ARG A 60 11.51 -1.20 -4.10
C ARG A 60 11.37 0.07 -3.26
N SER A 61 12.02 1.16 -3.67
CA SER A 61 11.94 2.43 -2.95
C SER A 61 10.53 3.01 -2.91
N ALA A 62 9.74 2.85 -3.98
CA ALA A 62 8.35 3.27 -4.01
C ALA A 62 7.49 2.48 -3.01
N LEU A 63 7.61 1.14 -2.99
CA LEU A 63 6.92 0.28 -2.03
C LEU A 63 7.32 0.58 -0.58
N ASP A 64 8.61 0.80 -0.33
CA ASP A 64 9.12 1.16 0.99
C ASP A 64 8.62 2.54 1.44
N ALA A 65 8.47 3.50 0.52
CA ALA A 65 7.94 4.83 0.82
C ALA A 65 6.45 4.76 1.19
N GLU A 66 5.67 3.98 0.44
CA GLU A 66 4.25 3.75 0.71
C GLU A 66 4.04 3.06 2.07
N SER A 67 4.80 2.00 2.34
CA SER A 67 4.75 1.27 3.62
C SER A 67 5.10 2.20 4.79
N ARG A 68 6.14 3.03 4.66
CA ARG A 68 6.51 4.01 5.70
C ARG A 68 5.45 5.08 5.90
N ALA A 69 4.79 5.54 4.83
CA ALA A 69 3.70 6.50 4.93
C ALA A 69 2.51 5.90 5.68
N ARG A 70 2.11 4.66 5.32
CA ARG A 70 1.05 3.90 5.99
C ARG A 70 1.36 3.70 7.48
N ASN A 71 2.56 3.23 7.82
CA ASN A 71 2.96 2.99 9.20
C ASN A 71 2.97 4.28 10.06
N ARG A 72 3.36 5.41 9.47
CA ARG A 72 3.27 6.71 10.15
C ARG A 72 1.83 7.12 10.41
N ALA A 73 0.95 6.95 9.42
CA ALA A 73 -0.48 7.25 9.57
C ALA A 73 -1.11 6.39 10.68
N MET A 74 -0.81 5.08 10.70
CA MET A 74 -1.27 4.17 11.75
C MET A 74 -0.77 4.58 13.13
N GLY A 75 0.52 4.89 13.28
CA GLY A 75 1.08 5.32 14.56
C GLY A 75 0.55 6.68 15.06
N MET A 76 0.07 7.54 14.15
CA MET A 76 -0.66 8.76 14.53
C MET A 76 -2.08 8.43 14.96
N ALA A 77 -2.77 7.57 14.21
CA ALA A 77 -4.13 7.13 14.51
C ALA A 77 -4.22 6.48 15.89
N GLU A 78 -3.31 5.57 16.22
CA GLU A 78 -3.26 4.91 17.55
C GLU A 78 -3.19 5.91 18.71
N LYS A 79 -2.49 7.05 18.53
CA LYS A 79 -2.38 8.08 19.56
C LYS A 79 -3.65 8.90 19.74
N ILE A 80 -4.56 8.88 18.77
CA ILE A 80 -5.84 9.60 18.83
C ILE A 80 -6.94 8.69 19.39
N LEU A 81 -6.81 7.36 19.34
CA LEU A 81 -7.80 6.42 19.86
C LEU A 81 -8.20 6.67 21.33
N PRO A 82 -7.29 7.04 22.25
CA PRO A 82 -7.69 7.38 23.62
C PRO A 82 -8.68 8.54 23.73
N VAL A 83 -8.67 9.47 22.77
CA VAL A 83 -9.65 10.56 22.72
C VAL A 83 -11.04 10.04 22.39
N MET A 84 -11.12 9.09 21.44
CA MET A 84 -12.39 8.38 21.15
C MET A 84 -12.89 7.60 22.35
N ASP A 85 -11.98 6.87 23.04
CA ASP A 85 -12.36 6.14 24.25
C ASP A 85 -12.94 7.06 25.34
N ALA A 86 -12.37 8.26 25.50
CA ALA A 86 -12.87 9.26 26.45
C ALA A 86 -14.26 9.79 26.06
N VAL A 87 -14.50 10.03 24.76
CA VAL A 87 -15.81 10.45 24.25
C VAL A 87 -16.84 9.33 24.41
N ASP A 88 -16.48 8.08 24.08
CA ASP A 88 -17.35 6.91 24.28
C ASP A 88 -17.71 6.73 25.78
N ALA A 89 -16.75 6.90 26.67
CA ALA A 89 -16.98 6.86 28.10
C ALA A 89 -17.93 7.98 28.56
N ALA A 90 -17.74 9.21 28.04
CA ALA A 90 -18.61 10.34 28.34
C ALA A 90 -20.06 10.10 27.85
N LEU A 91 -20.22 9.50 26.67
CA LEU A 91 -21.54 9.08 26.15
C LEU A 91 -22.22 8.01 26.99
N LYS A 92 -21.46 7.04 27.50
CA LYS A 92 -21.98 6.00 28.40
C LYS A 92 -22.49 6.62 29.71
N HIS A 93 -21.80 7.66 30.22
CA HIS A 93 -22.23 8.36 31.46
C HIS A 93 -23.40 9.33 31.24
N ASN A 94 -23.43 10.04 30.12
CA ASN A 94 -24.45 11.04 29.80
C ASN A 94 -25.02 10.83 28.39
N PRO A 95 -25.81 9.80 28.13
CA PRO A 95 -26.31 9.46 26.80
C PRO A 95 -27.23 10.51 26.19
N GLY A 96 -27.80 11.41 27.00
CA GLY A 96 -28.69 12.49 26.56
C GLY A 96 -28.00 13.82 26.22
N ASP A 97 -26.69 13.93 26.40
CA ASP A 97 -25.98 15.18 26.13
C ASP A 97 -25.76 15.38 24.62
N ALA A 98 -26.47 16.38 24.06
CA ALA A 98 -26.40 16.67 22.62
C ALA A 98 -25.01 17.17 22.20
N GLY A 99 -24.24 17.81 23.09
CA GLY A 99 -22.88 18.26 22.81
C GLY A 99 -21.92 17.11 22.64
N ILE A 100 -21.95 16.14 23.58
CA ILE A 100 -21.13 14.94 23.53
C ILE A 100 -21.49 14.08 22.32
N GLN A 101 -22.78 13.90 22.01
CA GLN A 101 -23.24 13.19 20.81
C GLN A 101 -22.75 13.85 19.52
N SER A 102 -22.79 15.19 19.44
CA SER A 102 -22.29 15.91 18.28
C SER A 102 -20.78 15.75 18.10
N MET A 103 -20.02 15.78 19.20
CA MET A 103 -18.58 15.55 19.20
C MET A 103 -18.22 14.13 18.76
N ALA A 104 -18.93 13.13 19.26
CA ALA A 104 -18.73 11.71 18.87
C ALA A 104 -18.94 11.53 17.36
N ARG A 105 -20.06 12.02 16.83
CA ARG A 105 -20.35 11.94 15.38
C ARG A 105 -19.31 12.65 14.53
N ALA A 106 -18.85 13.81 14.98
CA ALA A 106 -17.81 14.56 14.26
C ALA A 106 -16.47 13.81 14.21
N LEU A 107 -16.07 13.18 15.32
CA LEU A 107 -14.87 12.35 15.40
C LEU A 107 -15.00 11.07 14.59
N GLU A 108 -16.13 10.37 14.65
CA GLU A 108 -16.41 9.18 13.84
C GLU A 108 -16.36 9.53 12.35
N SER A 109 -17.00 10.61 11.92
CA SER A 109 -16.93 11.07 10.53
C SER A 109 -15.52 11.43 10.10
N ALA A 110 -14.74 12.07 10.96
CA ALA A 110 -13.33 12.37 10.66
C ALA A 110 -12.49 11.09 10.52
N PHE A 111 -12.73 10.08 11.34
CA PHE A 111 -12.05 8.79 11.26
C PHE A 111 -12.39 8.06 9.97
N GLU A 112 -13.67 8.01 9.58
CA GLU A 112 -14.11 7.41 8.32
C GLU A 112 -13.44 8.08 7.11
N GLN A 113 -13.33 9.42 7.11
CA GLN A 113 -12.66 10.17 6.02
C GLN A 113 -11.17 9.85 5.93
N ILE A 114 -10.52 9.51 7.03
CA ILE A 114 -9.11 9.09 7.06
C ILE A 114 -8.97 7.60 6.69
N GLY A 115 -10.07 6.84 6.68
CA GLY A 115 -10.09 5.41 6.41
C GLY A 115 -9.92 4.56 7.67
N ILE A 116 -10.19 5.13 8.86
CA ILE A 116 -10.26 4.41 10.12
C ILE A 116 -11.70 3.98 10.36
N VAL A 117 -11.91 2.69 10.55
CA VAL A 117 -13.24 2.10 10.73
C VAL A 117 -13.29 1.36 12.06
N ARG A 118 -14.39 1.56 12.80
CA ARG A 118 -14.67 0.83 14.03
C ARG A 118 -15.04 -0.62 13.70
N ILE A 119 -14.48 -1.57 14.44
CA ILE A 119 -14.81 -2.98 14.34
C ILE A 119 -16.18 -3.20 14.99
N LYS A 120 -17.10 -3.82 14.25
CA LYS A 120 -18.37 -4.28 14.84
C LYS A 120 -18.10 -5.55 15.64
N SER A 121 -18.28 -5.47 16.95
CA SER A 121 -17.96 -6.58 17.84
C SER A 121 -19.22 -7.19 18.46
N VAL A 122 -20.13 -6.37 18.99
CA VAL A 122 -21.30 -6.84 19.73
C VAL A 122 -22.27 -7.60 18.82
N GLY A 123 -22.65 -8.82 19.24
CA GLY A 123 -23.53 -9.72 18.50
C GLY A 123 -22.81 -10.60 17.47
N GLU A 124 -21.53 -10.37 17.21
CA GLU A 124 -20.72 -11.19 16.31
C GLU A 124 -20.07 -12.37 17.03
N ILE A 125 -19.70 -13.41 16.29
CA ILE A 125 -18.88 -14.50 16.83
C ILE A 125 -17.46 -14.01 17.06
N LEU A 126 -16.86 -14.42 18.16
CA LEU A 126 -15.47 -14.09 18.50
C LEU A 126 -14.51 -14.42 17.36
N ASN A 127 -13.85 -13.41 16.84
CA ASN A 127 -12.78 -13.55 15.88
C ASN A 127 -11.46 -13.12 16.53
N PRO A 128 -10.50 -14.03 16.76
CA PRO A 128 -9.23 -13.70 17.42
C PRO A 128 -8.38 -12.65 16.70
N MET A 129 -8.61 -12.43 15.40
CA MET A 129 -7.92 -11.38 14.65
C MET A 129 -8.41 -9.98 15.02
N HIS A 130 -9.70 -9.83 15.36
CA HIS A 130 -10.34 -8.53 15.61
C HIS A 130 -10.67 -8.31 17.08
N HIS A 131 -10.88 -9.39 17.84
CA HIS A 131 -11.39 -9.37 19.19
C HIS A 131 -10.39 -9.96 20.18
N ASN A 132 -10.27 -9.30 21.33
CA ASN A 132 -9.54 -9.79 22.48
C ASN A 132 -10.56 -10.06 23.61
N ALA A 133 -10.90 -11.33 23.84
CA ALA A 133 -11.81 -11.72 24.90
C ALA A 133 -11.14 -11.58 26.27
N ILE A 134 -11.66 -10.69 27.09
CA ILE A 134 -11.14 -10.43 28.44
C ILE A 134 -11.93 -11.18 29.53
N GLN A 135 -13.18 -11.53 29.23
CA GLN A 135 -14.06 -12.22 30.14
C GLN A 135 -15.03 -13.12 29.39
N VAL A 136 -15.37 -14.24 30.01
CA VAL A 136 -16.40 -15.18 29.55
C VAL A 136 -17.50 -15.20 30.61
N ILE A 137 -18.75 -14.99 30.20
CA ILE A 137 -19.91 -15.00 31.08
C ILE A 137 -20.96 -15.97 30.57
N ASP A 138 -21.75 -16.48 31.48
CA ASP A 138 -22.90 -17.34 31.14
C ASP A 138 -24.11 -16.43 30.82
N VAL A 139 -24.60 -16.46 29.61
CA VAL A 139 -25.74 -15.65 29.15
C VAL A 139 -26.79 -16.58 28.55
N PRO A 140 -27.99 -16.67 29.16
CA PRO A 140 -29.08 -17.49 28.65
C PRO A 140 -29.41 -17.10 27.19
N ASP A 141 -29.75 -18.09 26.36
CA ASP A 141 -30.22 -17.93 24.98
C ASP A 141 -29.21 -17.29 24.01
N THR A 142 -27.90 -17.25 24.38
CA THR A 142 -26.85 -16.72 23.52
C THR A 142 -25.91 -17.83 23.09
N PRO A 143 -25.59 -17.95 21.77
CA PRO A 143 -24.64 -18.94 21.28
C PRO A 143 -23.26 -18.78 21.92
N THR A 144 -22.60 -19.89 22.20
CA THR A 144 -21.21 -19.90 22.72
C THR A 144 -20.28 -19.09 21.82
N ASN A 145 -19.33 -18.38 22.40
CA ASN A 145 -18.38 -17.47 21.71
C ASN A 145 -19.02 -16.26 21.01
N THR A 146 -20.26 -15.92 21.30
CA THR A 146 -20.83 -14.65 20.83
C THR A 146 -20.37 -13.50 21.69
N VAL A 147 -19.97 -12.39 21.10
CA VAL A 147 -19.61 -11.17 21.81
C VAL A 147 -20.86 -10.53 22.40
N VAL A 148 -20.92 -10.47 23.71
CA VAL A 148 -22.06 -9.93 24.46
C VAL A 148 -21.91 -8.44 24.73
N ASP A 149 -20.69 -7.99 25.04
CA ASP A 149 -20.40 -6.59 25.32
C ASP A 149 -19.01 -6.21 24.84
N GLU A 150 -18.84 -4.92 24.55
CA GLU A 150 -17.60 -4.30 24.12
C GLU A 150 -17.14 -3.29 25.18
N MET A 151 -16.07 -3.66 25.90
CA MET A 151 -15.48 -2.80 26.94
C MET A 151 -14.65 -1.68 26.31
N GLN A 152 -13.93 -1.99 25.24
CA GLN A 152 -13.13 -1.03 24.49
C GLN A 152 -13.26 -1.31 22.99
N PRO A 153 -13.62 -0.31 22.17
CA PRO A 153 -13.81 -0.50 20.74
C PRO A 153 -12.51 -0.79 20.01
N GLY A 154 -12.60 -1.69 19.05
CA GLY A 154 -11.53 -1.97 18.09
C GLY A 154 -11.60 -1.06 16.87
N TYR A 155 -10.45 -0.83 16.26
CA TYR A 155 -10.33 0.01 15.06
C TYR A 155 -9.39 -0.59 14.02
N MET A 156 -9.73 -0.39 12.75
CA MET A 156 -8.92 -0.77 11.58
C MET A 156 -8.57 0.46 10.76
N TYR A 157 -7.42 0.40 10.05
CA TYR A 157 -7.04 1.36 9.02
C TYR A 157 -6.86 0.62 7.70
N GLY A 158 -7.82 0.74 6.80
CA GLY A 158 -7.92 -0.16 5.64
C GLY A 158 -7.98 -1.61 6.10
N ASP A 159 -7.04 -2.44 5.66
CA ASP A 159 -6.96 -3.86 6.04
C ASP A 159 -6.11 -4.13 7.29
N ALA A 160 -5.48 -3.11 7.87
CA ALA A 160 -4.62 -3.26 9.03
C ALA A 160 -5.37 -2.96 10.33
N ILE A 161 -5.16 -3.80 11.33
CA ILE A 161 -5.74 -3.61 12.67
C ILE A 161 -4.88 -2.59 13.41
N LEU A 162 -5.50 -1.47 13.85
CA LEU A 162 -4.89 -0.50 14.73
C LEU A 162 -4.96 -0.98 16.18
N ARG A 163 -6.13 -1.50 16.57
CA ARG A 163 -6.38 -2.02 17.91
C ARG A 163 -7.52 -3.03 17.86
N THR A 164 -7.33 -4.19 18.48
CA THR A 164 -8.39 -5.18 18.67
C THR A 164 -9.44 -4.68 19.67
N ALA A 165 -10.70 -5.03 19.48
CA ALA A 165 -11.74 -4.75 20.44
C ALA A 165 -11.58 -5.62 21.69
N MET A 166 -11.69 -5.02 22.88
CA MET A 166 -11.74 -5.77 24.15
C MET A 166 -13.20 -6.14 24.44
N VAL A 167 -13.49 -7.44 24.43
CA VAL A 167 -14.87 -7.94 24.45
C VAL A 167 -15.12 -8.93 25.58
N ILE A 168 -16.39 -9.02 25.94
CA ILE A 168 -16.93 -10.06 26.84
C ILE A 168 -17.71 -11.03 25.94
N VAL A 169 -17.50 -12.32 26.10
CA VAL A 169 -18.11 -13.35 25.28
C VAL A 169 -19.00 -14.27 26.10
N ALA A 170 -20.03 -14.83 25.46
CA ALA A 170 -20.87 -15.87 26.02
C ALA A 170 -20.11 -17.21 26.08
N LYS A 171 -20.37 -17.97 27.15
CA LYS A 171 -19.76 -19.29 27.39
C LYS A 171 -20.33 -20.33 26.45
#